data_a722dc48864bb98e7aaecb2b89cfb351
#
_entry.id   a722dc48864bb98e7aaecb2b89cfb351
#
_cell.length_a   1.000
_cell.length_b   1.000
_cell.length_c   1.000
_cell.angle_alpha   90.00
_cell.angle_beta   90.00
_cell.angle_gamma   90.00
#
_symmetry.space_group_name_H-M   'P 1'
#
loop_
_entity.id
_entity.type
_entity.pdbx_description
1 polymer ?
#
loop_
_entity_poly.entity_id
_entity_poly.type
_entity_poly.pdbx_seq_one_letter_code
_entity_poly.pdbx_strand_id
1 'polypeptide(L)'
;MVQALEEIIAKSSSIVFFGGAGVSTESGIPDFRSVDGLYHQKYAYPPETILSHTFWEENPEEFYRFYRDKLIVKGAKPNAAHLRLAKLEREGRLKAVVTQNIDGLHQAAGSRTVYELHGSTLRNCCTRCGKFYDVDFIADSTGVPRCTECGGIVKPDVVLYEEGLDEEVLSGAVNAIRHADTLIIGGTSLVVYPAAGLIRYFRGDHLVVINMQPTGADAEADLCIAKPIGQVLSEDVTLDL
;
A
#
# COMPACT_ATOMS: atom_id res chain seq x y z
N MET A 1 5.14 -25.06 4.87
CA MET A 1 4.41 -23.90 4.30
C MET A 1 5.36 -22.94 3.60
N VAL A 2 6.45 -22.45 4.22
CA VAL A 2 7.42 -21.57 3.53
C VAL A 2 8.11 -22.33 2.38
N GLN A 3 8.53 -23.58 2.58
CA GLN A 3 9.06 -24.40 1.49
C GLN A 3 8.09 -24.56 0.31
N ALA A 4 6.79 -24.72 0.57
CA ALA A 4 5.77 -24.78 -0.49
C ALA A 4 5.65 -23.45 -1.23
N LEU A 5 5.79 -22.31 -0.54
CA LEU A 5 5.82 -20.99 -1.17
C LEU A 5 7.04 -20.87 -2.12
N GLU A 6 8.22 -21.27 -1.68
CA GLU A 6 9.42 -21.20 -2.51
C GLU A 6 9.33 -22.13 -3.74
N GLU A 7 8.68 -23.29 -3.62
CA GLU A 7 8.40 -24.17 -4.75
C GLU A 7 7.43 -23.53 -5.77
N ILE A 8 6.40 -22.81 -5.30
CA ILE A 8 5.48 -22.04 -6.16
C ILE A 8 6.26 -20.92 -6.85
N ILE A 9 7.00 -20.11 -6.10
CA ILE A 9 7.82 -19.01 -6.64
C ILE A 9 8.81 -19.52 -7.69
N ALA A 10 9.47 -20.65 -7.42
CA ALA A 10 10.46 -21.22 -8.34
C ALA A 10 9.85 -21.67 -9.68
N LYS A 11 8.61 -22.12 -9.68
CA LYS A 11 7.88 -22.56 -10.88
C LYS A 11 7.22 -21.39 -11.63
N SER A 12 6.97 -20.26 -10.94
CA SER A 12 6.27 -19.13 -11.51
C SER A 12 7.16 -18.30 -12.43
N SER A 13 6.58 -17.79 -13.50
CA SER A 13 7.21 -16.90 -14.47
C SER A 13 6.61 -15.48 -14.49
N SER A 14 5.43 -15.34 -13.93
CA SER A 14 4.66 -14.09 -13.91
C SER A 14 3.91 -13.91 -12.58
N ILE A 15 4.66 -13.54 -11.54
CA ILE A 15 4.11 -13.29 -10.22
C ILE A 15 3.60 -11.85 -10.15
N VAL A 16 2.42 -11.65 -9.56
CA VAL A 16 1.94 -10.35 -9.10
C VAL A 16 1.74 -10.41 -7.59
N PHE A 17 2.19 -9.37 -6.90
CA PHE A 17 1.95 -9.20 -5.48
C PHE A 17 0.83 -8.18 -5.26
N PHE A 18 -0.15 -8.51 -4.42
CA PHE A 18 -1.23 -7.61 -3.99
C PHE A 18 -1.13 -7.38 -2.48
N GLY A 19 -0.84 -6.15 -2.07
CA GLY A 19 -0.54 -5.84 -0.67
C GLY A 19 -1.36 -4.72 -0.05
N GLY A 20 -1.38 -4.72 1.30
CA GLY A 20 -1.99 -3.67 2.11
C GLY A 20 -1.11 -3.29 3.31
N ALA A 21 -1.67 -2.56 4.26
CA ALA A 21 -0.92 -1.92 5.35
C ALA A 21 -0.14 -2.91 6.24
N GLY A 22 -0.58 -4.16 6.35
CA GLY A 22 0.14 -5.21 7.07
C GLY A 22 1.52 -5.55 6.49
N VAL A 23 1.82 -5.15 5.25
CA VAL A 23 3.18 -5.30 4.67
C VAL A 23 4.18 -4.38 5.36
N SER A 24 3.74 -3.20 5.83
CA SER A 24 4.60 -2.16 6.38
C SER A 24 4.67 -2.15 7.92
N THR A 25 3.95 -3.05 8.61
CA THR A 25 3.97 -3.12 10.09
C THR A 25 5.36 -3.45 10.63
N GLU A 26 6.10 -4.35 9.96
CA GLU A 26 7.49 -4.67 10.31
C GLU A 26 8.49 -3.55 9.92
N SER A 27 8.03 -2.49 9.28
CA SER A 27 8.76 -1.23 9.02
C SER A 27 8.43 -0.13 10.03
N GLY A 28 7.58 -0.44 11.04
CA GLY A 28 7.16 0.51 12.07
C GLY A 28 5.98 1.40 11.66
N ILE A 29 5.32 1.12 10.53
CA ILE A 29 4.10 1.82 10.11
C ILE A 29 2.89 1.01 10.60
N PRO A 30 2.06 1.54 11.52
CA PRO A 30 0.88 0.82 12.00
C PRO A 30 -0.12 0.60 10.86
N ASP A 31 -0.77 -0.54 10.85
CA ASP A 31 -1.92 -0.75 9.97
C ASP A 31 -3.18 -0.03 10.50
N PHE A 32 -4.29 -0.17 9.78
CA PHE A 32 -5.54 0.51 10.15
C PHE A 32 -6.39 -0.27 11.16
N ARG A 33 -6.36 -1.62 11.13
CA ARG A 33 -7.40 -2.47 11.73
C ARG A 33 -6.93 -3.46 12.79
N SER A 34 -5.62 -3.70 12.91
CA SER A 34 -5.10 -4.54 14.00
C SER A 34 -5.37 -3.90 15.37
N VAL A 35 -5.13 -4.64 16.44
CA VAL A 35 -5.35 -4.18 17.83
C VAL A 35 -4.64 -2.85 18.12
N ASP A 36 -3.46 -2.65 17.53
CA ASP A 36 -2.66 -1.43 17.65
C ASP A 36 -2.87 -0.46 16.45
N GLY A 37 -3.80 -0.79 15.56
CA GLY A 37 -4.06 -0.05 14.33
C GLY A 37 -4.73 1.31 14.57
N LEU A 38 -4.73 2.14 13.51
CA LEU A 38 -5.24 3.51 13.60
C LEU A 38 -6.70 3.59 14.03
N TYR A 39 -7.54 2.61 13.69
CA TYR A 39 -8.97 2.61 14.05
C TYR A 39 -9.23 2.36 15.53
N HIS A 40 -8.27 1.84 16.29
CA HIS A 40 -8.39 1.65 17.74
C HIS A 40 -7.83 2.83 18.55
N GLN A 41 -7.28 3.84 17.89
CA GLN A 41 -6.81 5.06 18.57
C GLN A 41 -7.96 6.03 18.83
N LYS A 42 -7.91 6.74 19.97
CA LYS A 42 -8.95 7.70 20.35
C LYS A 42 -8.75 9.03 19.62
N TYR A 43 -9.64 9.34 18.70
CA TYR A 43 -9.77 10.63 18.04
C TYR A 43 -11.17 11.20 18.22
N ALA A 44 -11.33 12.49 17.94
CA ALA A 44 -12.65 13.16 17.97
C ALA A 44 -13.61 12.57 16.91
N TYR A 45 -13.05 12.05 15.82
CA TYR A 45 -13.80 11.43 14.71
C TYR A 45 -13.15 10.10 14.31
N PRO A 46 -13.92 9.13 13.78
CA PRO A 46 -13.35 7.91 13.20
C PRO A 46 -12.37 8.24 12.06
N PRO A 47 -11.27 7.47 11.90
CA PRO A 47 -10.30 7.69 10.83
C PRO A 47 -10.93 7.71 9.42
N GLU A 48 -11.93 6.88 9.14
CA GLU A 48 -12.66 6.90 7.87
C GLU A 48 -13.36 8.23 7.62
N THR A 49 -13.89 8.88 8.68
CA THR A 49 -14.49 10.19 8.56
C THR A 49 -13.43 11.25 8.27
N ILE A 50 -12.33 11.26 9.04
CA ILE A 50 -11.25 12.24 8.86
C ILE A 50 -10.62 12.12 7.48
N LEU A 51 -10.47 10.90 6.97
CA LEU A 51 -9.86 10.61 5.67
C LEU A 51 -10.88 10.62 4.52
N SER A 52 -12.05 11.27 4.66
CA SER A 52 -12.98 11.47 3.57
C SER A 52 -12.74 12.80 2.84
N HIS A 53 -13.15 12.85 1.56
CA HIS A 53 -13.09 14.07 0.75
C HIS A 53 -13.91 15.21 1.38
N THR A 54 -15.14 14.91 1.78
CA THR A 54 -16.03 15.86 2.46
C THR A 54 -15.38 16.44 3.71
N PHE A 55 -14.76 15.62 4.57
CA PHE A 55 -14.11 16.12 5.77
C PHE A 55 -12.88 16.99 5.46
N TRP A 56 -12.09 16.62 4.44
CA TRP A 56 -10.97 17.42 3.98
C TRP A 56 -11.42 18.82 3.50
N GLU A 57 -12.57 18.93 2.83
CA GLU A 57 -13.11 20.21 2.38
C GLU A 57 -13.67 21.05 3.55
N GLU A 58 -14.44 20.43 4.44
CA GLU A 58 -15.15 21.12 5.52
C GLU A 58 -14.28 21.43 6.75
N ASN A 59 -13.31 20.55 7.05
CA ASN A 59 -12.46 20.63 8.25
C ASN A 59 -10.97 20.45 7.91
N PRO A 60 -10.38 21.22 6.99
CA PRO A 60 -9.03 21.00 6.50
C PRO A 60 -7.95 21.11 7.58
N GLU A 61 -8.12 21.97 8.60
CA GLU A 61 -7.13 22.09 9.69
C GLU A 61 -7.01 20.79 10.49
N GLU A 62 -8.14 20.18 10.84
CA GLU A 62 -8.16 18.90 11.57
C GLU A 62 -7.67 17.76 10.71
N PHE A 63 -8.05 17.73 9.40
CA PHE A 63 -7.52 16.77 8.44
C PHE A 63 -5.98 16.80 8.38
N TYR A 64 -5.37 17.98 8.18
CA TYR A 64 -3.92 18.10 8.08
C TYR A 64 -3.21 17.84 9.40
N ARG A 65 -3.84 18.14 10.54
CA ARG A 65 -3.32 17.77 11.86
C ARG A 65 -3.21 16.25 11.99
N PHE A 66 -4.29 15.54 11.69
CA PHE A 66 -4.33 14.07 11.70
C PHE A 66 -3.37 13.47 10.66
N TYR A 67 -3.38 14.01 9.44
CA TYR A 67 -2.55 13.52 8.34
C TYR A 67 -1.05 13.57 8.69
N ARG A 68 -0.58 14.69 9.24
CA ARG A 68 0.82 14.82 9.70
C ARG A 68 1.16 13.89 10.85
N ASP A 69 0.24 13.73 11.79
CA ASP A 69 0.49 12.90 12.99
C ASP A 69 0.49 11.41 12.67
N LYS A 70 -0.34 10.96 11.72
CA LYS A 70 -0.62 9.53 11.54
C LYS A 70 -0.21 8.95 10.19
N LEU A 71 -0.24 9.71 9.11
CA LEU A 71 0.00 9.17 7.78
C LEU A 71 1.41 9.48 7.27
N ILE A 72 2.08 10.48 7.80
CA ILE A 72 3.48 10.77 7.48
C ILE A 72 4.40 10.13 8.52
N VAL A 73 4.95 8.96 8.18
CA VAL A 73 5.89 8.26 9.05
C VAL A 73 7.31 8.53 8.57
N LYS A 74 8.02 9.46 9.25
CA LYS A 74 9.40 9.79 8.91
C LYS A 74 10.35 8.67 9.31
N GLY A 75 11.30 8.33 8.44
CA GLY A 75 12.39 7.41 8.74
C GLY A 75 12.04 5.92 8.65
N ALA A 76 10.81 5.56 8.23
CA ALA A 76 10.48 4.17 7.94
C ALA A 76 11.36 3.64 6.81
N LYS A 77 11.80 2.38 6.93
CA LYS A 77 12.65 1.72 5.93
C LYS A 77 11.96 0.47 5.41
N PRO A 78 12.22 0.07 4.15
CA PRO A 78 11.76 -1.22 3.63
C PRO A 78 12.16 -2.37 4.56
N ASN A 79 11.26 -3.29 4.80
CA ASN A 79 11.52 -4.54 5.52
C ASN A 79 11.81 -5.69 4.55
N ALA A 80 12.03 -6.89 5.08
CA ALA A 80 12.38 -8.08 4.30
C ALA A 80 11.36 -8.39 3.18
N ALA A 81 10.06 -8.17 3.40
CA ALA A 81 9.04 -8.39 2.37
C ALA A 81 9.25 -7.46 1.16
N HIS A 82 9.44 -6.16 1.40
CA HIS A 82 9.70 -5.20 0.32
C HIS A 82 10.97 -5.56 -0.47
N LEU A 83 12.05 -5.89 0.24
CA LEU A 83 13.34 -6.26 -0.38
C LEU A 83 13.24 -7.54 -1.20
N ARG A 84 12.53 -8.57 -0.70
CA ARG A 84 12.31 -9.82 -1.44
C ARG A 84 11.50 -9.58 -2.71
N LEU A 85 10.43 -8.80 -2.66
CA LEU A 85 9.63 -8.47 -3.83
C LEU A 85 10.46 -7.72 -4.89
N ALA A 86 11.26 -6.75 -4.47
CA ALA A 86 12.18 -6.05 -5.38
C ALA A 86 13.24 -6.98 -5.98
N LYS A 87 13.74 -7.98 -5.21
CA LYS A 87 14.64 -9.01 -5.72
C LYS A 87 13.97 -9.88 -6.79
N LEU A 88 12.75 -10.37 -6.53
CA LEU A 88 11.98 -11.17 -7.48
C LEU A 88 11.68 -10.41 -8.78
N GLU A 89 11.45 -9.09 -8.70
CA GLU A 89 11.30 -8.25 -9.90
C GLU A 89 12.60 -8.15 -10.69
N ARG A 90 13.76 -7.94 -10.04
CA ARG A 90 15.07 -7.93 -10.70
C ARG A 90 15.40 -9.27 -11.36
N GLU A 91 14.97 -10.38 -10.78
CA GLU A 91 15.09 -11.72 -11.35
C GLU A 91 14.11 -12.00 -12.49
N GLY A 92 13.20 -11.06 -12.79
CA GLY A 92 12.20 -11.16 -13.84
C GLY A 92 11.02 -12.06 -13.51
N ARG A 93 10.86 -12.52 -12.27
CA ARG A 93 9.75 -13.35 -11.80
C ARG A 93 8.55 -12.53 -11.39
N LEU A 94 8.73 -11.48 -10.57
CA LEU A 94 7.67 -10.54 -10.20
C LEU A 94 7.48 -9.54 -11.33
N LYS A 95 6.25 -9.37 -11.78
CA LYS A 95 5.89 -8.43 -12.87
C LYS A 95 5.34 -7.12 -12.35
N ALA A 96 4.68 -7.15 -11.21
CA ALA A 96 4.16 -5.94 -10.58
C ALA A 96 3.90 -6.14 -9.09
N VAL A 97 3.98 -5.04 -8.36
CA VAL A 97 3.39 -4.84 -7.04
C VAL A 97 2.12 -4.01 -7.22
N VAL A 98 0.99 -4.51 -6.75
CA VAL A 98 -0.26 -3.77 -6.61
C VAL A 98 -0.45 -3.49 -5.13
N THR A 99 -0.40 -2.24 -4.72
CA THR A 99 -0.42 -1.89 -3.30
C THR A 99 -1.54 -0.91 -2.95
N GLN A 100 -2.13 -1.11 -1.79
CA GLN A 100 -3.03 -0.16 -1.14
C GLN A 100 -2.27 0.85 -0.27
N ASN A 101 -0.95 0.61 -0.05
CA ASN A 101 -0.12 1.46 0.78
C ASN A 101 0.26 2.75 0.05
N ILE A 102 0.45 3.81 0.84
CA ILE A 102 0.78 5.15 0.39
C ILE A 102 2.19 5.59 0.85
N ASP A 103 2.96 4.66 1.44
CA ASP A 103 4.22 4.93 2.13
C ASP A 103 5.46 4.99 1.23
N GLY A 104 5.38 4.49 -0.02
CA GLY A 104 6.48 4.45 -0.97
C GLY A 104 7.57 3.42 -0.67
N LEU A 105 7.38 2.51 0.30
CA LEU A 105 8.42 1.57 0.71
C LEU A 105 8.76 0.52 -0.35
N HIS A 106 7.82 0.15 -1.22
CA HIS A 106 8.12 -0.73 -2.36
C HIS A 106 9.13 -0.11 -3.32
N GLN A 107 8.93 1.17 -3.68
CA GLN A 107 9.87 1.91 -4.52
C GLN A 107 11.22 2.12 -3.81
N ALA A 108 11.19 2.44 -2.51
CA ALA A 108 12.39 2.59 -1.69
C ALA A 108 13.21 1.27 -1.60
N ALA A 109 12.56 0.11 -1.68
CA ALA A 109 13.22 -1.20 -1.76
C ALA A 109 13.80 -1.51 -3.16
N GLY A 110 13.43 -0.72 -4.18
CA GLY A 110 13.90 -0.90 -5.55
C GLY A 110 12.90 -1.55 -6.50
N SER A 111 11.65 -1.78 -6.10
CA SER A 111 10.58 -2.17 -7.02
C SER A 111 10.29 -1.05 -8.01
N ARG A 112 10.10 -1.39 -9.29
CA ARG A 112 9.94 -0.45 -10.41
C ARG A 112 8.50 -0.39 -10.92
N THR A 113 7.83 -1.54 -10.98
CA THR A 113 6.45 -1.65 -11.44
C THR A 113 5.54 -1.74 -10.23
N VAL A 114 5.14 -0.56 -9.73
CA VAL A 114 4.30 -0.44 -8.53
C VAL A 114 3.03 0.33 -8.87
N TYR A 115 1.88 -0.32 -8.73
CA TYR A 115 0.56 0.30 -8.87
C TYR A 115 0.05 0.71 -7.48
N GLU A 116 0.18 1.99 -7.16
CA GLU A 116 -0.26 2.59 -5.89
C GLU A 116 -1.75 2.95 -5.99
N LEU A 117 -2.63 2.00 -5.66
CA LEU A 117 -4.09 2.15 -5.82
C LEU A 117 -4.68 3.34 -5.06
N HIS A 118 -4.06 3.70 -3.94
CA HIS A 118 -4.51 4.81 -3.10
C HIS A 118 -3.56 6.02 -3.14
N GLY A 119 -2.72 6.11 -4.18
CA GLY A 119 -1.77 7.21 -4.32
C GLY A 119 -0.58 7.12 -3.38
N SER A 120 0.01 8.27 -3.01
CA SER A 120 1.22 8.32 -2.19
C SER A 120 1.32 9.59 -1.35
N THR A 121 1.82 9.46 -0.12
CA THR A 121 2.16 10.59 0.75
C THR A 121 3.34 11.40 0.21
N LEU A 122 4.17 10.80 -0.66
CA LEU A 122 5.38 11.42 -1.21
C LEU A 122 5.07 12.46 -2.29
N ARG A 123 3.87 12.45 -2.86
CA ARG A 123 3.41 13.37 -3.89
C ARG A 123 2.29 14.24 -3.36
N ASN A 124 2.41 15.54 -3.56
CA ASN A 124 1.41 16.50 -3.13
C ASN A 124 1.30 17.60 -4.19
N CYS A 125 0.09 18.04 -4.49
CA CYS A 125 -0.13 19.02 -5.57
C CYS A 125 -1.07 20.14 -5.11
N CYS A 126 -0.77 21.33 -5.60
CA CYS A 126 -1.68 22.47 -5.44
C CYS A 126 -2.98 22.23 -6.20
N THR A 127 -4.13 22.30 -5.52
CA THR A 127 -5.46 22.11 -6.11
C THR A 127 -5.84 23.17 -7.15
N ARG A 128 -5.14 24.33 -7.17
CA ARG A 128 -5.43 25.43 -8.09
C ARG A 128 -4.50 25.47 -9.31
N CYS A 129 -3.19 25.33 -9.13
CA CYS A 129 -2.22 25.49 -10.20
C CYS A 129 -1.42 24.23 -10.54
N GLY A 130 -1.66 23.10 -9.83
CA GLY A 130 -0.99 21.83 -10.09
C GLY A 130 0.47 21.77 -9.64
N LYS A 131 1.03 22.84 -9.01
CA LYS A 131 2.43 22.82 -8.56
C LYS A 131 2.66 21.65 -7.62
N PHE A 132 3.71 20.88 -7.91
CA PHE A 132 4.13 19.73 -7.10
C PHE A 132 4.88 20.17 -5.84
N TYR A 133 4.69 19.40 -4.77
CA TYR A 133 5.38 19.51 -3.50
C TYR A 133 5.71 18.11 -2.97
N ASP A 134 6.85 17.95 -2.32
CA ASP A 134 7.23 16.72 -1.65
C ASP A 134 6.52 16.54 -0.29
N VAL A 135 6.78 15.42 0.37
CA VAL A 135 6.20 15.11 1.67
C VAL A 135 6.65 16.07 2.77
N ASP A 136 7.89 16.56 2.70
CA ASP A 136 8.45 17.46 3.72
C ASP A 136 7.71 18.80 3.74
N PHE A 137 7.25 19.28 2.59
CA PHE A 137 6.43 20.49 2.54
C PHE A 137 5.14 20.38 3.38
N ILE A 138 4.47 19.21 3.34
CA ILE A 138 3.29 18.97 4.18
C ILE A 138 3.70 18.74 5.63
N ALA A 139 4.72 17.93 5.86
CA ALA A 139 5.16 17.53 7.19
C ALA A 139 5.62 18.72 8.04
N ASP A 140 6.32 19.67 7.42
CA ASP A 140 6.89 20.84 8.10
C ASP A 140 5.92 22.04 8.12
N SER A 141 4.76 21.94 7.44
CA SER A 141 3.74 23.00 7.45
C SER A 141 2.97 23.05 8.78
N THR A 142 2.41 24.23 9.07
CA THR A 142 1.45 24.43 10.16
C THR A 142 0.08 24.75 9.58
N GLY A 143 -1.00 24.27 10.21
CA GLY A 143 -2.37 24.49 9.71
C GLY A 143 -2.58 23.85 8.34
N VAL A 144 -3.28 24.55 7.45
CA VAL A 144 -3.58 24.09 6.09
C VAL A 144 -2.44 24.51 5.13
N PRO A 145 -1.74 23.54 4.49
CA PRO A 145 -0.62 23.85 3.58
C PRO A 145 -1.09 24.70 2.38
N ARG A 146 -0.39 25.80 2.11
CA ARG A 146 -0.71 26.74 1.03
C ARG A 146 0.39 26.77 -0.01
N CYS A 147 -0.02 26.73 -1.27
CA CYS A 147 0.88 26.84 -2.42
C CYS A 147 1.65 28.15 -2.40
N THR A 148 2.97 28.08 -2.56
CA THR A 148 3.86 29.26 -2.58
C THR A 148 3.69 30.15 -3.83
N GLU A 149 3.08 29.60 -4.90
CA GLU A 149 2.85 30.35 -6.15
C GLU A 149 1.51 31.08 -6.17
N CYS A 150 0.43 30.39 -5.77
CA CYS A 150 -0.93 30.92 -5.98
C CYS A 150 -1.79 30.96 -4.71
N GLY A 151 -1.28 30.51 -3.55
CA GLY A 151 -2.04 30.46 -2.28
C GLY A 151 -3.12 29.39 -2.22
N GLY A 152 -3.28 28.54 -3.24
CA GLY A 152 -4.22 27.41 -3.22
C GLY A 152 -3.83 26.36 -2.19
N ILE A 153 -4.77 25.51 -1.77
CA ILE A 153 -4.48 24.40 -0.85
C ILE A 153 -3.59 23.39 -1.56
N VAL A 154 -2.59 22.84 -0.87
CA VAL A 154 -1.78 21.71 -1.37
C VAL A 154 -2.37 20.43 -0.82
N LYS A 155 -3.01 19.62 -1.68
CA LYS A 155 -3.61 18.33 -1.32
C LYS A 155 -2.60 17.20 -1.54
N PRO A 156 -2.48 16.25 -0.59
CA PRO A 156 -1.75 15.01 -0.85
C PRO A 156 -2.37 14.23 -2.01
N ASP A 157 -1.52 13.60 -2.81
CA ASP A 157 -1.92 12.65 -3.86
C ASP A 157 -2.28 11.29 -3.21
N VAL A 158 -3.19 11.34 -2.26
CA VAL A 158 -3.76 10.19 -1.58
C VAL A 158 -5.25 10.16 -1.87
N VAL A 159 -5.73 8.99 -2.31
CA VAL A 159 -7.15 8.76 -2.56
C VAL A 159 -7.88 8.69 -1.24
N LEU A 160 -8.74 9.68 -0.98
CA LEU A 160 -9.58 9.72 0.21
C LEU A 160 -10.85 8.87 0.02
N TYR A 161 -11.50 8.50 1.11
CA TYR A 161 -12.85 7.97 1.01
C TYR A 161 -13.73 8.97 0.22
N GLU A 162 -14.67 8.46 -0.57
CA GLU A 162 -15.52 9.20 -1.53
C GLU A 162 -14.83 9.58 -2.84
N GLU A 163 -13.50 9.43 -2.96
CA GLU A 163 -12.77 9.65 -4.21
C GLU A 163 -12.64 8.35 -5.03
N GLY A 164 -12.60 8.50 -6.35
CA GLY A 164 -12.31 7.39 -7.27
C GLY A 164 -10.83 7.05 -7.33
N LEU A 165 -10.51 5.78 -7.63
CA LEU A 165 -9.14 5.38 -7.95
C LEU A 165 -8.73 5.97 -9.31
N ASP A 166 -7.42 6.20 -9.49
CA ASP A 166 -6.86 6.58 -10.78
C ASP A 166 -7.09 5.47 -11.83
N GLU A 167 -7.65 5.83 -12.99
CA GLU A 167 -8.05 4.87 -14.03
C GLU A 167 -6.85 4.19 -14.69
N GLU A 168 -5.72 4.87 -14.85
CA GLU A 168 -4.50 4.29 -15.45
C GLU A 168 -3.87 3.29 -14.49
N VAL A 169 -3.75 3.65 -13.21
CA VAL A 169 -3.27 2.77 -12.15
C VAL A 169 -4.17 1.53 -12.02
N LEU A 170 -5.48 1.74 -12.00
CA LEU A 170 -6.47 0.67 -11.91
C LEU A 170 -6.38 -0.30 -13.10
N SER A 171 -6.35 0.24 -14.32
CA SER A 171 -6.25 -0.55 -15.54
C SER A 171 -4.95 -1.34 -15.62
N GLY A 172 -3.83 -0.71 -15.24
CA GLY A 172 -2.52 -1.35 -15.17
C GLY A 172 -2.50 -2.50 -14.15
N ALA A 173 -3.03 -2.28 -12.95
CA ALA A 173 -3.14 -3.29 -11.90
C ALA A 173 -4.01 -4.49 -12.34
N VAL A 174 -5.20 -4.23 -12.90
CA VAL A 174 -6.08 -5.28 -13.43
C VAL A 174 -5.41 -6.08 -14.53
N ASN A 175 -4.72 -5.40 -15.46
CA ASN A 175 -4.00 -6.07 -16.53
C ASN A 175 -2.87 -6.96 -16.00
N ALA A 176 -2.09 -6.49 -15.04
CA ALA A 176 -1.03 -7.27 -14.41
C ALA A 176 -1.60 -8.51 -13.72
N ILE A 177 -2.64 -8.37 -12.89
CA ILE A 177 -3.29 -9.48 -12.18
C ILE A 177 -3.85 -10.52 -13.15
N ARG A 178 -4.49 -10.07 -14.25
CA ARG A 178 -5.11 -10.96 -15.23
C ARG A 178 -4.10 -11.86 -15.96
N HIS A 179 -2.87 -11.39 -16.17
CA HIS A 179 -1.83 -12.09 -16.89
C HIS A 179 -0.80 -12.79 -15.97
N ALA A 180 -1.01 -12.76 -14.66
CA ALA A 180 -0.19 -13.47 -13.71
C ALA A 180 -0.50 -14.97 -13.73
N ASP A 181 0.55 -15.80 -13.65
CA ASP A 181 0.41 -17.22 -13.33
C ASP A 181 0.29 -17.46 -11.82
N THR A 182 0.81 -16.53 -11.02
CA THR A 182 0.76 -16.59 -9.57
C THR A 182 0.38 -15.23 -8.99
N LEU A 183 -0.63 -15.20 -8.12
CA LEU A 183 -1.01 -14.03 -7.32
C LEU A 183 -0.68 -14.28 -5.85
N ILE A 184 0.20 -13.45 -5.29
CA ILE A 184 0.51 -13.46 -3.86
C ILE A 184 -0.22 -12.29 -3.19
N ILE A 185 -1.14 -12.59 -2.30
CA ILE A 185 -1.86 -11.60 -1.49
C ILE A 185 -1.19 -11.53 -0.12
N GLY A 186 -0.83 -10.33 0.35
CA GLY A 186 -0.14 -10.19 1.62
C GLY A 186 -0.49 -8.94 2.42
N GLY A 187 -0.56 -9.08 3.75
CA GLY A 187 -0.72 -7.95 4.67
C GLY A 187 -1.98 -7.11 4.43
N THR A 188 -3.09 -7.73 4.02
CA THR A 188 -4.35 -7.02 3.75
C THR A 188 -5.55 -7.79 4.26
N SER A 189 -6.55 -7.07 4.78
CA SER A 189 -7.83 -7.65 5.18
C SER A 189 -8.80 -7.91 4.02
N LEU A 190 -8.52 -7.39 2.82
CA LEU A 190 -9.37 -7.45 1.62
C LEU A 190 -10.80 -6.92 1.83
N VAL A 191 -10.99 -5.87 2.64
CA VAL A 191 -12.31 -5.29 2.91
C VAL A 191 -12.52 -3.90 2.32
N VAL A 192 -11.46 -3.25 1.79
CA VAL A 192 -11.55 -1.90 1.20
C VAL A 192 -11.81 -2.01 -0.30
N TYR A 193 -13.01 -1.65 -0.71
CA TYR A 193 -13.41 -1.60 -2.11
C TYR A 193 -13.23 -0.20 -2.70
N PRO A 194 -12.92 -0.08 -4.02
CA PRO A 194 -12.90 -1.14 -5.02
C PRO A 194 -11.60 -1.97 -5.05
N ALA A 195 -10.53 -1.58 -4.35
CA ALA A 195 -9.21 -2.22 -4.41
C ALA A 195 -9.26 -3.74 -4.14
N ALA A 196 -9.96 -4.18 -3.07
CA ALA A 196 -10.12 -5.60 -2.74
C ALA A 196 -10.78 -6.43 -3.86
N GLY A 197 -11.58 -5.79 -4.71
CA GLY A 197 -12.25 -6.45 -5.82
C GLY A 197 -11.32 -6.85 -6.98
N LEU A 198 -10.11 -6.27 -7.04
CA LEU A 198 -9.17 -6.51 -8.16
C LEU A 198 -8.68 -7.96 -8.20
N ILE A 199 -8.57 -8.64 -7.06
CA ILE A 199 -8.15 -10.04 -7.01
C ILE A 199 -9.06 -10.98 -7.83
N ARG A 200 -10.32 -10.59 -8.06
CA ARG A 200 -11.28 -11.36 -8.87
C ARG A 200 -10.92 -11.45 -10.36
N TYR A 201 -10.00 -10.60 -10.82
CA TYR A 201 -9.49 -10.67 -12.20
C TYR A 201 -8.39 -11.71 -12.39
N PHE A 202 -7.85 -12.28 -11.31
CA PHE A 202 -6.87 -13.37 -11.39
C PHE A 202 -7.45 -14.61 -12.05
N ARG A 203 -6.65 -15.24 -12.93
CA ARG A 203 -7.02 -16.45 -13.68
C ARG A 203 -5.84 -17.42 -13.82
N GLY A 204 -4.77 -17.22 -13.03
CA GLY A 204 -3.57 -18.04 -13.07
C GLY A 204 -3.68 -19.32 -12.27
N ASP A 205 -2.54 -19.97 -12.08
CA ASP A 205 -2.45 -21.33 -11.54
C ASP A 205 -2.34 -21.36 -10.01
N HIS A 206 -1.77 -20.32 -9.40
CA HIS A 206 -1.49 -20.32 -7.97
C HIS A 206 -1.96 -19.04 -7.27
N LEU A 207 -2.87 -19.18 -6.31
CA LEU A 207 -3.29 -18.14 -5.39
C LEU A 207 -2.68 -18.39 -4.00
N VAL A 208 -1.86 -17.46 -3.52
CA VAL A 208 -1.20 -17.54 -2.22
C VAL A 208 -1.68 -16.41 -1.33
N VAL A 209 -2.01 -16.70 -0.07
CA VAL A 209 -2.36 -15.70 0.95
C VAL A 209 -1.36 -15.75 2.09
N ILE A 210 -0.71 -14.61 2.38
CA ILE A 210 0.21 -14.42 3.51
C ILE A 210 -0.36 -13.31 4.39
N ASN A 211 -1.12 -13.69 5.42
CA ASN A 211 -1.78 -12.70 6.28
C ASN A 211 -1.97 -13.25 7.69
N MET A 212 -1.81 -12.40 8.72
CA MET A 212 -1.96 -12.80 10.12
C MET A 212 -3.39 -13.21 10.48
N GLN A 213 -4.37 -12.60 9.84
CA GLN A 213 -5.80 -12.87 10.06
C GLN A 213 -6.40 -13.51 8.80
N PRO A 214 -7.46 -14.32 8.95
CA PRO A 214 -8.19 -14.85 7.79
C PRO A 214 -8.70 -13.73 6.88
N THR A 215 -8.75 -14.02 5.58
CA THR A 215 -9.27 -13.11 4.55
C THR A 215 -10.39 -13.77 3.74
N GLY A 216 -11.12 -12.98 2.96
CA GLY A 216 -12.13 -13.52 2.05
C GLY A 216 -11.57 -14.36 0.90
N ALA A 217 -10.26 -14.36 0.68
CA ALA A 217 -9.60 -15.14 -0.38
C ALA A 217 -9.10 -16.51 0.08
N ASP A 218 -9.08 -16.79 1.38
CA ASP A 218 -8.48 -18.00 1.96
C ASP A 218 -9.13 -19.29 1.43
N ALA A 219 -10.45 -19.26 1.18
CA ALA A 219 -11.18 -20.44 0.69
C ALA A 219 -10.82 -20.83 -0.76
N GLU A 220 -10.29 -19.90 -1.54
CA GLU A 220 -9.89 -20.10 -2.94
C GLU A 220 -8.36 -20.24 -3.08
N ALA A 221 -7.61 -20.00 -2.00
CA ALA A 221 -6.15 -20.02 -2.03
C ALA A 221 -5.58 -21.45 -2.01
N ASP A 222 -4.57 -21.69 -2.85
CA ASP A 222 -3.79 -22.94 -2.85
C ASP A 222 -2.88 -23.04 -1.63
N LEU A 223 -2.45 -21.89 -1.09
CA LEU A 223 -1.58 -21.81 0.08
C LEU A 223 -1.93 -20.61 0.94
N CYS A 224 -2.23 -20.87 2.23
CA CYS A 224 -2.42 -19.83 3.25
C CYS A 224 -1.31 -19.92 4.30
N ILE A 225 -0.67 -18.78 4.61
CA ILE A 225 0.38 -18.68 5.62
C ILE A 225 0.00 -17.61 6.64
N ALA A 226 -0.37 -18.03 7.85
CA ALA A 226 -0.75 -17.14 8.95
C ALA A 226 0.47 -16.70 9.75
N LYS A 227 1.33 -15.84 9.15
CA LYS A 227 2.55 -15.29 9.78
C LYS A 227 2.80 -13.86 9.30
N PRO A 228 3.63 -13.06 10.04
CA PRO A 228 4.12 -11.78 9.54
C PRO A 228 4.83 -11.95 8.19
N ILE A 229 4.48 -11.09 7.24
CA ILE A 229 4.90 -11.27 5.84
C ILE A 229 6.41 -11.12 5.65
N GLY A 230 7.05 -10.22 6.41
CA GLY A 230 8.50 -10.07 6.37
C GLY A 230 9.24 -11.31 6.86
N GLN A 231 8.70 -12.01 7.88
CA GLN A 231 9.27 -13.29 8.33
C GLN A 231 9.12 -14.39 7.27
N VAL A 232 7.99 -14.42 6.56
CA VAL A 232 7.73 -15.43 5.51
C VAL A 232 8.64 -15.22 4.32
N LEU A 233 8.90 -13.97 3.93
CA LEU A 233 9.70 -13.61 2.77
C LEU A 233 11.19 -13.36 3.08
N SER A 234 11.62 -13.54 4.34
CA SER A 234 12.99 -13.24 4.78
C SER A 234 14.05 -14.28 4.43
N GLU A 235 13.69 -15.53 4.08
CA GLU A 235 14.61 -16.68 4.05
C GLU A 235 15.73 -16.59 3.00
N ASP A 236 15.65 -15.65 2.05
CA ASP A 236 16.71 -15.44 1.03
C ASP A 236 17.24 -14.00 0.95
N VAL A 237 16.84 -13.12 1.86
CA VAL A 237 17.36 -11.76 1.88
C VAL A 237 18.53 -11.68 2.84
N THR A 238 19.76 -11.90 2.34
CA THR A 238 20.96 -11.39 2.99
C THR A 238 20.83 -9.87 3.01
N LEU A 239 20.54 -9.31 4.19
CA LEU A 239 20.63 -7.89 4.43
C LEU A 239 22.13 -7.53 4.37
N ASP A 240 22.63 -7.20 3.18
CA ASP A 240 23.85 -6.42 3.06
C ASP A 240 23.53 -5.03 3.60
N LEU A 241 23.83 -4.86 4.90
CA LEU A 241 23.78 -3.59 5.62
C LEU A 241 24.98 -2.72 5.26
#